data_8eb0dc047e170f037d19e160ef4ad789
#
_entry.id   8eb0dc047e170f037d19e160ef4ad789
#
_cell.length_a   1.000
_cell.length_b   1.000
_cell.length_c   1.000
_cell.angle_alpha   90.00
_cell.angle_beta   90.00
_cell.angle_gamma   90.00
#
_symmetry.space_group_name_H-M   'P 1'
#
loop_
_entity.id
_entity.type
_entity.pdbx_description
1 polymer ?
#
loop_
_entity_poly.entity_id
_entity_poly.type
_entity_poly.pdbx_seq_one_letter_code
_entity_poly.pdbx_strand_id
1 'polypeptide(L)'
;MARAVFLRWRRKDPAELEKLRRLDINKRGRIRAGRVVDLLEGETAGSKTLLLIYSYEVAGVTYEAAQDVSALPEIAARARVFSGRTASVKYDPKRPGNSIIACEEWNGLGAG
;
A
#
# COMPACT_ATOMS: atom_id res chain seq x y z
N MET A 1 -16.11 -32.42 -16.72
CA MET A 1 -15.30 -31.54 -17.54
C MET A 1 -15.46 -30.09 -17.15
N ALA A 2 -16.68 -29.58 -17.21
CA ALA A 2 -16.91 -28.18 -16.86
C ALA A 2 -16.45 -27.81 -15.44
N ARG A 3 -16.55 -28.74 -14.50
CA ARG A 3 -16.15 -28.50 -13.13
C ARG A 3 -14.66 -28.18 -12.98
N ALA A 4 -13.83 -28.87 -13.74
CA ALA A 4 -12.38 -28.64 -13.66
C ALA A 4 -12.05 -27.22 -14.09
N VAL A 5 -12.78 -26.72 -15.09
CA VAL A 5 -12.57 -25.36 -15.57
C VAL A 5 -12.95 -24.36 -14.50
N PHE A 6 -14.07 -24.57 -13.82
CA PHE A 6 -14.50 -23.67 -12.76
C PHE A 6 -13.52 -23.61 -11.61
N LEU A 7 -12.92 -24.74 -11.26
CA LEU A 7 -11.93 -24.75 -10.17
C LEU A 7 -10.71 -23.91 -10.51
N ARG A 8 -10.36 -23.80 -11.78
CA ARG A 8 -9.24 -22.98 -12.21
C ARG A 8 -9.54 -21.47 -12.11
N TRP A 9 -10.81 -21.10 -12.07
CA TRP A 9 -11.23 -19.70 -12.03
C TRP A 9 -11.46 -19.23 -10.62
N ARG A 10 -10.94 -19.92 -9.65
CA ARG A 10 -11.02 -19.51 -8.28
C ARG A 10 -10.38 -18.15 -8.11
N ARG A 11 -11.07 -17.26 -7.45
CA ARG A 11 -10.51 -15.95 -7.17
C ARG A 11 -9.43 -16.05 -6.11
N LYS A 12 -8.39 -15.26 -6.25
CA LYS A 12 -7.39 -15.14 -5.23
C LYS A 12 -7.95 -14.39 -4.04
N ASP A 13 -7.41 -14.72 -2.87
CA ASP A 13 -7.70 -13.99 -1.64
C ASP A 13 -7.38 -12.51 -1.84
N PRO A 14 -8.25 -11.59 -1.40
CA PRO A 14 -7.95 -10.15 -1.48
C PRO A 14 -6.60 -9.76 -0.85
N ALA A 15 -6.23 -10.40 0.26
CA ALA A 15 -4.93 -10.13 0.88
C ALA A 15 -3.77 -10.54 -0.01
N GLU A 16 -3.92 -11.64 -0.74
CA GLU A 16 -2.90 -12.09 -1.68
C GLU A 16 -2.81 -11.16 -2.89
N LEU A 17 -3.94 -10.70 -3.40
CA LEU A 17 -3.95 -9.76 -4.50
C LEU A 17 -3.28 -8.44 -4.11
N GLU A 18 -3.54 -7.97 -2.91
CA GLU A 18 -2.93 -6.74 -2.41
C GLU A 18 -1.42 -6.91 -2.26
N LYS A 19 -0.97 -8.06 -1.77
CA LYS A 19 0.46 -8.34 -1.67
C LYS A 19 1.12 -8.33 -3.05
N LEU A 20 0.48 -8.94 -4.03
CA LEU A 20 1.01 -8.94 -5.40
C LEU A 20 1.08 -7.53 -5.97
N ARG A 21 0.07 -6.70 -5.68
CA ARG A 21 0.08 -5.30 -6.10
C ARG A 21 1.26 -4.55 -5.50
N ARG A 22 1.48 -4.70 -4.19
CA ARG A 22 2.60 -4.02 -3.51
C ARG A 22 3.94 -4.41 -4.12
N LEU A 23 4.13 -5.70 -4.32
CA LEU A 23 5.41 -6.19 -4.83
C LEU A 23 5.62 -5.77 -6.28
N ASP A 24 4.56 -5.72 -7.08
CA ASP A 24 4.65 -5.26 -8.45
C ASP A 24 5.04 -3.78 -8.52
N ILE A 25 4.39 -2.94 -7.75
CA ILE A 25 4.72 -1.51 -7.72
C ILE A 25 6.13 -1.29 -7.18
N ASN A 26 6.55 -2.11 -6.22
CA ASN A 26 7.91 -2.02 -5.72
C ASN A 26 8.95 -2.22 -6.83
N LYS A 27 8.68 -3.15 -7.75
CA LYS A 27 9.61 -3.46 -8.83
C LYS A 27 9.67 -2.37 -9.89
N ARG A 28 8.53 -1.85 -10.30
CA ARG A 28 8.45 -0.98 -11.49
C ARG A 28 8.02 0.44 -11.18
N GLY A 29 7.69 0.73 -9.94
CA GLY A 29 7.24 2.06 -9.55
C GLY A 29 8.36 3.07 -9.50
N ARG A 30 7.99 4.33 -9.61
CA ARG A 30 8.91 5.46 -9.46
C ARG A 30 8.77 6.02 -8.06
N ILE A 31 9.88 6.50 -7.52
CA ILE A 31 9.91 7.07 -6.18
C ILE A 31 9.60 8.56 -6.24
N ARG A 32 8.78 9.00 -5.29
CA ARG A 32 8.43 10.40 -5.13
C ARG A 32 8.38 10.73 -3.65
N ALA A 33 8.78 11.93 -3.29
CA ALA A 33 8.61 12.40 -1.93
C ALA A 33 7.12 12.60 -1.65
N GLY A 34 6.70 12.20 -0.46
CA GLY A 34 5.32 12.35 -0.03
C GLY A 34 5.27 12.65 1.46
N ARG A 35 4.07 12.61 2.01
CA ARG A 35 3.84 12.92 3.41
C ARG A 35 2.77 11.99 3.96
N VAL A 36 3.00 11.47 5.15
CA VAL A 36 1.97 10.73 5.86
C VAL A 36 1.00 11.74 6.45
N VAL A 37 -0.27 11.63 6.08
CA VAL A 37 -1.31 12.57 6.49
C VAL A 37 -2.03 12.09 7.72
N ASP A 38 -2.34 10.80 7.80
CA ASP A 38 -3.14 10.26 8.88
C ASP A 38 -2.95 8.76 9.00
N LEU A 39 -3.40 8.23 10.13
CA LEU A 39 -3.41 6.80 10.39
C LEU A 39 -4.80 6.45 10.90
N LEU A 40 -5.50 5.59 10.18
CA LEU A 40 -6.85 5.19 10.54
C LEU A 40 -6.85 3.74 10.99
N GLU A 41 -7.41 3.49 12.17
CA GLU A 41 -7.61 2.15 12.69
C GLU A 41 -9.06 1.76 12.50
N GLY A 42 -9.30 0.53 12.09
CA GLY A 42 -10.65 0.04 11.89
C GLY A 42 -10.73 -1.45 12.07
N GLU A 43 -11.90 -2.00 11.78
CA GLU A 43 -12.13 -3.43 11.83
C GLU A 43 -12.90 -3.85 10.60
N THR A 44 -12.43 -4.92 9.95
CA THR A 44 -13.10 -5.50 8.81
C THR A 44 -13.17 -7.00 9.03
N ALA A 45 -14.38 -7.56 9.01
CA ALA A 45 -14.60 -9.00 9.17
C ALA A 45 -13.94 -9.55 10.44
N GLY A 46 -14.00 -8.80 11.56
CA GLY A 46 -13.43 -9.22 12.81
C GLY A 46 -11.92 -9.04 12.95
N SER A 47 -11.27 -8.55 11.92
CA SER A 47 -9.83 -8.29 11.95
C SER A 47 -9.56 -6.80 12.01
N LYS A 48 -8.54 -6.43 12.77
CA LYS A 48 -8.12 -5.03 12.82
C LYS A 48 -7.43 -4.63 11.53
N THR A 49 -7.77 -3.44 11.03
CA THR A 49 -7.13 -2.87 9.87
C THR A 49 -6.42 -1.58 10.27
N LEU A 50 -5.31 -1.31 9.61
CA LEU A 50 -4.53 -0.12 9.85
C LEU A 50 -4.22 0.52 8.50
N LEU A 51 -4.83 1.69 8.25
CA LEU A 51 -4.68 2.39 6.99
C LEU A 51 -3.77 3.59 7.18
N LEU A 52 -2.71 3.64 6.40
CA LEU A 52 -1.88 4.83 6.29
C LEU A 52 -2.41 5.69 5.14
N ILE A 53 -2.76 6.92 5.47
CA ILE A 53 -3.20 7.90 4.49
C ILE A 53 -1.99 8.77 4.18
N TYR A 54 -1.67 8.93 2.91
CA TYR A 54 -0.52 9.72 2.51
C TYR A 54 -0.81 10.49 1.23
N SER A 55 -0.04 11.56 1.03
CA SER A 55 -0.19 12.39 -0.15
C SER A 55 1.14 12.53 -0.87
N TYR A 56 1.08 12.74 -2.17
CA TYR A 56 2.24 12.96 -3.02
C TYR A 56 1.80 13.68 -4.28
N GLU A 57 2.75 14.30 -4.97
CA GLU A 57 2.46 15.05 -6.18
C GLU A 57 3.21 14.45 -7.35
N VAL A 58 2.52 14.29 -8.48
CA VAL A 58 3.12 13.82 -9.72
C VAL A 58 2.66 14.76 -10.84
N ALA A 59 3.60 15.40 -11.51
CA ALA A 59 3.33 16.28 -12.64
C ALA A 59 2.28 17.35 -12.31
N GLY A 60 2.37 17.94 -11.13
CA GLY A 60 1.48 19.02 -10.72
C GLY A 60 0.14 18.56 -10.17
N VAL A 61 -0.11 17.27 -10.12
CA VAL A 61 -1.36 16.71 -9.57
C VAL A 61 -1.07 16.11 -8.21
N THR A 62 -1.85 16.52 -7.21
CA THR A 62 -1.73 15.97 -5.86
C THR A 62 -2.65 14.76 -5.74
N TYR A 63 -2.07 13.66 -5.29
CA TYR A 63 -2.79 12.42 -5.02
C TYR A 63 -2.82 12.16 -3.53
N GLU A 64 -3.92 11.63 -3.05
CA GLU A 64 -4.03 11.13 -1.69
C GLU A 64 -4.46 9.68 -1.78
N ALA A 65 -3.75 8.82 -1.07
CA ALA A 65 -3.98 7.38 -1.14
C ALA A 65 -4.00 6.79 0.26
N ALA A 66 -4.62 5.64 0.38
CA ALA A 66 -4.64 4.87 1.62
C ALA A 66 -4.05 3.50 1.34
N GLN A 67 -3.14 3.06 2.19
CA GLN A 67 -2.60 1.72 2.10
C GLN A 67 -2.85 0.98 3.41
N ASP A 68 -3.41 -0.22 3.31
CA ASP A 68 -3.56 -1.10 4.46
C ASP A 68 -2.21 -1.73 4.77
N VAL A 69 -1.67 -1.42 5.94
CA VAL A 69 -0.37 -1.92 6.37
C VAL A 69 -0.50 -2.95 7.50
N SER A 70 -1.71 -3.42 7.77
CA SER A 70 -1.92 -4.39 8.85
C SER A 70 -1.20 -5.72 8.61
N ALA A 71 -0.97 -6.08 7.34
CA ALA A 71 -0.21 -7.28 6.99
C ALA A 71 1.31 -7.05 7.01
N LEU A 72 1.75 -5.86 7.38
CA LEU A 72 3.17 -5.48 7.47
C LEU A 72 3.47 -5.06 8.92
N PRO A 73 3.67 -6.01 9.83
CA PRO A 73 3.74 -5.70 11.27
C PRO A 73 4.82 -4.68 11.64
N GLU A 74 5.97 -4.74 10.99
CA GLU A 74 7.05 -3.79 11.29
C GLU A 74 6.67 -2.37 10.89
N ILE A 75 5.97 -2.24 9.75
CA ILE A 75 5.49 -0.95 9.29
C ILE A 75 4.38 -0.45 10.21
N ALA A 76 3.44 -1.33 10.55
CA ALA A 76 2.32 -0.97 11.41
C ALA A 76 2.81 -0.49 12.78
N ALA A 77 3.83 -1.13 13.33
CA ALA A 77 4.38 -0.74 14.62
C ALA A 77 5.00 0.67 14.60
N ARG A 78 5.52 1.10 13.46
CA ARG A 78 6.18 2.40 13.32
C ARG A 78 5.26 3.49 12.78
N ALA A 79 4.10 3.10 12.27
CA ALA A 79 3.24 4.02 11.53
C ALA A 79 2.87 5.27 12.33
N ARG A 80 2.62 5.10 13.63
CA ARG A 80 2.15 6.21 14.48
C ARG A 80 3.17 7.32 14.62
N VAL A 81 4.45 7.01 14.61
CA VAL A 81 5.48 8.04 14.77
C VAL A 81 5.75 8.80 13.48
N PHE A 82 5.22 8.32 12.36
CA PHE A 82 5.45 8.96 11.08
C PHE A 82 4.31 9.86 10.63
N SER A 83 3.24 9.97 11.39
CA SER A 83 2.13 10.86 11.05
C SER A 83 2.64 12.31 10.94
N GLY A 84 2.29 12.97 9.85
CA GLY A 84 2.72 14.33 9.55
C GLY A 84 4.13 14.46 9.02
N ARG A 85 4.88 13.37 8.93
CA ARG A 85 6.26 13.39 8.46
C ARG A 85 6.36 13.08 6.98
N THR A 86 7.48 13.47 6.39
CA THR A 86 7.77 13.12 4.99
C THR A 86 8.06 11.64 4.87
N ALA A 87 7.78 11.11 3.69
CA ALA A 87 8.00 9.71 3.38
C ALA A 87 8.33 9.59 1.90
N SER A 88 8.76 8.40 1.48
CA SER A 88 8.93 8.09 0.07
C SER A 88 7.75 7.24 -0.37
N VAL A 89 7.26 7.54 -1.57
CA VAL A 89 6.13 6.84 -2.17
C VAL A 89 6.60 6.27 -3.50
N LYS A 90 6.20 5.04 -3.79
CA LYS A 90 6.38 4.47 -5.13
C LYS A 90 5.04 4.48 -5.83
N TYR A 91 5.00 4.97 -7.04
CA TYR A 91 3.77 5.06 -7.79
C TYR A 91 3.93 4.42 -9.17
N ASP A 92 2.82 3.95 -9.71
CA ASP A 92 2.77 3.37 -11.03
C ASP A 92 2.84 4.50 -12.07
N PRO A 93 3.87 4.52 -12.94
CA PRO A 93 3.99 5.60 -13.93
C PRO A 93 2.79 5.69 -14.88
N LYS A 94 2.09 4.59 -15.10
CA LYS A 94 0.93 4.57 -15.99
C LYS A 94 -0.35 4.98 -15.28
N ARG A 95 -0.39 4.82 -13.96
CA ARG A 95 -1.55 5.18 -13.14
C ARG A 95 -1.04 5.81 -11.85
N PRO A 96 -0.71 7.10 -11.89
CA PRO A 96 -0.05 7.72 -10.73
C PRO A 96 -0.81 7.64 -9.42
N GLY A 97 -2.12 7.45 -9.46
CA GLY A 97 -2.91 7.25 -8.25
C GLY A 97 -2.71 5.89 -7.60
N ASN A 98 -2.13 4.93 -8.33
CA ASN A 98 -1.84 3.60 -7.80
C ASN A 98 -0.43 3.61 -7.23
N SER A 99 -0.32 3.50 -5.92
CA SER A 99 0.96 3.72 -5.23
C SER A 99 1.06 2.88 -3.97
N ILE A 100 2.27 2.84 -3.42
CA ILE A 100 2.54 2.24 -2.12
C ILE A 100 3.48 3.11 -1.32
N ILE A 101 3.40 3.00 0.00
CA ILE A 101 4.35 3.64 0.91
C ILE A 101 5.27 2.60 1.56
N ALA A 102 4.88 1.33 1.51
CA ALA A 102 5.70 0.25 2.05
C ALA A 102 5.26 -1.09 1.45
N CYS A 103 6.17 -2.04 1.47
CA CYS A 103 5.86 -3.43 1.16
C CYS A 103 6.83 -4.32 1.92
N GLU A 104 6.76 -5.62 1.66
CA GLU A 104 7.63 -6.59 2.33
C GLU A 104 9.11 -6.37 2.06
N GLU A 105 9.44 -5.74 0.94
CA GLU A 105 10.82 -5.55 0.50
C GLU A 105 11.28 -4.10 0.54
N TRP A 106 10.42 -3.17 0.92
CA TRP A 106 10.76 -1.76 0.87
C TRP A 106 9.93 -0.95 1.88
N ASN A 107 10.58 -0.04 2.56
CA ASN A 107 9.95 0.81 3.56
C ASN A 107 10.16 2.28 3.18
N GLY A 108 9.08 2.95 2.77
CA GLY A 108 9.12 4.36 2.41
C GLY A 108 8.99 5.30 3.59
N LEU A 109 8.75 4.78 4.80
CA LEU A 109 8.60 5.61 5.99
C LEU A 109 9.92 6.13 6.53
N GLY A 110 11.01 5.82 5.84
CA GLY A 110 12.31 6.31 6.22
C GLY A 110 13.09 5.32 7.05
N ALA A 111 14.40 5.50 7.01
CA ALA A 111 15.33 4.62 7.67
C ALA A 111 15.60 5.04 9.10
N GLY A 112 14.97 6.04 9.54
CA GLY A 112 15.27 6.63 10.83
C GLY A 112 14.65 5.99 11.96
#